data_e4ecc2c19a525ab2b145ceadd5ad04d3
#
_entry.id   e4ecc2c19a525ab2b145ceadd5ad04d3
#
_cell.length_a   1.000
_cell.length_b   1.000
_cell.length_c   1.000
_cell.angle_alpha   90.00
_cell.angle_beta   90.00
_cell.angle_gamma   90.00
#
_symmetry.space_group_name_H-M   'P 1'
#
loop_
_entity.id
_entity.type
_entity.pdbx_description
1 polymer ?
#
loop_
_entity_poly.entity_id
_entity_poly.type
_entity_poly.pdbx_seq_one_letter_code
_entity_poly.pdbx_strand_id
1 'polypeptide(L)'
;MQFELRSSGLPEPQSLTDTLQRLVQRKQIAEGLCFIALQGSGAALLSMECPEGDMGYAKQVVEAATALSQSPGLLSSLLGTSLHLPVQKGQLLRSTWQEIILVDFVNTPRLHCITVHVLPI
;
A
#
# COMPACT_ATOMS: atom_id res chain seq x y z
N MET A 1 -2.61 -15.25 0.46
CA MET A 1 -3.14 -14.82 -0.86
C MET A 1 -2.20 -13.77 -1.43
N GLN A 2 -2.01 -13.78 -2.72
CA GLN A 2 -1.08 -12.87 -3.39
C GLN A 2 -1.75 -12.25 -4.61
N PHE A 3 -1.36 -11.04 -4.93
CA PHE A 3 -1.68 -10.44 -6.22
C PHE A 3 -0.48 -9.68 -6.77
N GLU A 4 -0.50 -9.43 -8.06
CA GLU A 4 0.59 -8.76 -8.76
C GLU A 4 0.14 -7.39 -9.25
N LEU A 5 1.06 -6.43 -9.20
CA LEU A 5 0.82 -5.08 -9.66
C LEU A 5 2.06 -4.58 -10.40
N ARG A 6 1.87 -4.02 -11.58
CA ARG A 6 2.97 -3.48 -12.38
C ARG A 6 3.11 -1.98 -12.15
N SER A 7 4.31 -1.54 -11.85
CA SER A 7 4.62 -0.10 -11.78
C SER A 7 4.90 0.46 -13.18
N SER A 8 4.75 1.77 -13.32
CA SER A 8 4.93 2.48 -14.59
C SER A 8 6.39 2.80 -14.93
N GLY A 9 7.30 2.66 -13.96
CA GLY A 9 8.67 3.16 -14.07
C GLY A 9 8.84 4.59 -13.62
N LEU A 10 7.77 5.20 -13.10
CA LEU A 10 7.76 6.51 -12.48
C LEU A 10 7.38 6.35 -11.01
N PRO A 11 7.88 7.20 -10.10
CA PRO A 11 7.51 7.12 -8.70
C PRO A 11 6.11 7.70 -8.47
N GLU A 12 5.10 7.02 -8.98
CA GLU A 12 3.70 7.40 -8.85
C GLU A 12 3.01 6.57 -7.78
N PRO A 13 2.20 7.20 -6.91
CA PRO A 13 1.43 6.44 -5.93
C PRO A 13 0.29 5.68 -6.61
N GLN A 14 0.10 4.43 -6.21
CA GLN A 14 -0.99 3.59 -6.68
C GLN A 14 -1.82 3.15 -5.48
N SER A 15 -3.13 3.41 -5.51
CA SER A 15 -4.02 2.98 -4.44
C SER A 15 -4.32 1.49 -4.54
N LEU A 16 -4.19 0.79 -3.41
CA LEU A 16 -4.53 -0.62 -3.28
C LEU A 16 -5.82 -0.82 -2.50
N THR A 17 -6.45 0.24 -2.04
CA THR A 17 -7.56 0.19 -1.08
C THR A 17 -8.71 -0.68 -1.58
N ASP A 18 -9.18 -0.45 -2.79
CA ASP A 18 -10.32 -1.19 -3.33
C ASP A 18 -10.01 -2.67 -3.53
N THR A 19 -8.81 -2.99 -4.01
CA THR A 19 -8.37 -4.38 -4.17
C THR A 19 -8.34 -5.09 -2.83
N LEU A 20 -7.75 -4.45 -1.82
CA LEU A 20 -7.67 -5.03 -0.48
C LEU A 20 -9.06 -5.21 0.15
N GLN A 21 -9.94 -4.23 -0.02
CA GLN A 21 -11.30 -4.31 0.50
C GLN A 21 -12.05 -5.49 -0.12
N ARG A 22 -11.92 -5.72 -1.43
CA ARG A 22 -12.53 -6.88 -2.10
C ARG A 22 -11.97 -8.20 -1.58
N LEU A 23 -10.65 -8.28 -1.35
CA LEU A 23 -10.02 -9.49 -0.82
C LEU A 23 -10.51 -9.80 0.58
N VAL A 24 -10.64 -8.79 1.43
CA VAL A 24 -11.15 -8.94 2.80
C VAL A 24 -12.59 -9.43 2.77
N GLN A 25 -13.44 -8.85 1.92
CA GLN A 25 -14.83 -9.25 1.80
C GLN A 25 -14.97 -10.71 1.36
N ARG A 26 -14.13 -11.17 0.44
CA ARG A 26 -14.14 -12.56 -0.04
C ARG A 26 -13.82 -13.57 1.07
N LYS A 27 -13.02 -13.17 2.05
CA LYS A 27 -12.65 -14.05 3.17
C LYS A 27 -13.79 -14.27 4.15
N GLN A 28 -14.80 -13.42 4.14
CA GLN A 28 -15.98 -13.50 5.03
C GLN A 28 -15.59 -13.57 6.51
N ILE A 29 -14.52 -12.89 6.88
CA ILE A 29 -14.06 -12.78 8.26
C ILE A 29 -14.66 -11.50 8.84
N ALA A 30 -15.50 -11.65 9.87
CA ALA A 30 -16.18 -10.51 10.48
C ALA A 30 -15.20 -9.62 11.24
N GLU A 31 -14.30 -10.23 12.01
CA GLU A 31 -13.30 -9.52 12.79
C GLU A 31 -11.95 -10.21 12.69
N GLY A 32 -10.90 -9.42 12.58
CA GLY A 32 -9.58 -9.97 12.43
C GLY A 32 -8.54 -8.91 12.13
N LEU A 33 -7.43 -9.37 11.55
CA LEU A 33 -6.33 -8.53 11.10
C LEU A 33 -6.01 -8.84 9.65
N CYS A 34 -5.77 -7.77 8.88
CA CYS A 34 -5.28 -7.85 7.51
C CYS A 34 -3.82 -7.43 7.51
N PHE A 35 -2.93 -8.35 7.11
CA PHE A 35 -1.51 -8.09 6.91
C PHE A 35 -1.22 -7.96 5.43
N ILE A 36 -0.44 -6.94 5.06
CA ILE A 36 -0.08 -6.67 3.69
C ILE A 36 1.44 -6.54 3.65
N ALA A 37 2.08 -7.30 2.78
CA ALA A 37 3.54 -7.26 2.64
C ALA A 37 3.94 -7.21 1.18
N LEU A 38 4.90 -6.34 0.89
CA LEU A 38 5.51 -6.21 -0.41
C LEU A 38 6.81 -7.00 -0.42
N GLN A 39 6.98 -7.86 -1.41
CA GLN A 39 8.21 -8.61 -1.58
C GLN A 39 9.22 -7.80 -2.36
N GLY A 40 10.45 -7.71 -1.87
CA GLY A 40 11.54 -7.00 -2.53
C GLY A 40 11.84 -5.63 -1.90
N SER A 41 12.63 -4.84 -2.60
CA SER A 41 13.08 -3.52 -2.15
C SER A 41 12.88 -2.47 -3.24
N GLY A 42 13.06 -1.20 -2.88
CA GLY A 42 12.93 -0.09 -3.82
C GLY A 42 11.52 0.44 -3.97
N ALA A 43 10.53 -0.20 -3.35
CA ALA A 43 9.17 0.26 -3.28
C ALA A 43 8.68 0.26 -1.84
N ALA A 44 7.61 0.96 -1.54
CA ALA A 44 7.07 1.10 -0.20
C ALA A 44 5.55 0.97 -0.19
N LEU A 45 5.02 0.52 0.95
CA LEU A 45 3.59 0.53 1.26
C LEU A 45 3.34 1.60 2.31
N LEU A 46 2.35 2.45 2.05
CA LEU A 46 1.99 3.56 2.92
C LEU A 46 0.50 3.51 3.25
N SER A 47 0.16 3.95 4.45
CA SER A 47 -1.21 4.27 4.83
C SER A 47 -1.28 5.76 5.10
N MET A 48 -2.13 6.47 4.39
CA MET A 48 -2.24 7.91 4.56
C MET A 48 -3.63 8.43 4.23
N GLU A 49 -3.93 9.60 4.77
CA GLU A 49 -5.17 10.32 4.47
C GLU A 49 -5.05 11.03 3.13
N CYS A 50 -5.99 10.78 2.23
CA CYS A 50 -6.13 11.49 0.95
C CYS A 50 -7.52 12.12 0.90
N PRO A 51 -7.69 13.34 1.47
CA PRO A 51 -9.02 13.97 1.56
C PRO A 51 -9.74 13.98 0.23
N GLU A 52 -11.01 13.58 0.26
CA GLU A 52 -11.88 13.50 -0.91
C GLU A 52 -11.35 12.58 -2.03
N GLY A 53 -10.46 11.64 -1.67
CA GLY A 53 -9.85 10.73 -2.63
C GLY A 53 -8.78 11.39 -3.51
N ASP A 54 -8.32 12.57 -3.14
CA ASP A 54 -7.32 13.31 -3.92
C ASP A 54 -5.92 12.70 -3.72
N MET A 55 -5.42 12.01 -4.73
CA MET A 55 -4.11 11.41 -4.73
C MET A 55 -2.96 12.42 -4.81
N GLY A 56 -3.28 13.70 -5.00
CA GLY A 56 -2.28 14.77 -4.93
C GLY A 56 -1.57 14.83 -3.59
N TYR A 57 -2.25 14.46 -2.50
CA TYR A 57 -1.62 14.36 -1.18
C TYR A 57 -0.58 13.26 -1.15
N ALA A 58 -0.84 12.12 -1.77
CA ALA A 58 0.13 11.03 -1.89
C ALA A 58 1.32 11.43 -2.75
N LYS A 59 1.10 12.19 -3.81
CA LYS A 59 2.19 12.73 -4.66
C LYS A 59 3.11 13.65 -3.87
N GLN A 60 2.58 14.42 -2.93
CA GLN A 60 3.39 15.28 -2.06
C GLN A 60 4.33 14.45 -1.18
N VAL A 61 3.88 13.29 -0.68
CA VAL A 61 4.73 12.37 0.08
C VAL A 61 5.86 11.84 -0.80
N VAL A 62 5.55 11.46 -2.04
CA VAL A 62 6.56 10.99 -3.00
C VAL A 62 7.60 12.07 -3.25
N GLU A 63 7.18 13.30 -3.48
CA GLU A 63 8.09 14.43 -3.72
C GLU A 63 8.98 14.69 -2.51
N ALA A 64 8.41 14.68 -1.30
CA ALA A 64 9.18 14.87 -0.08
C ALA A 64 10.20 13.74 0.11
N ALA A 65 9.81 12.50 -0.13
CA ALA A 65 10.70 11.35 -0.01
C ALA A 65 11.87 11.43 -1.00
N THR A 66 11.58 11.72 -2.27
CA THR A 66 12.62 11.80 -3.30
C THR A 66 13.54 13.00 -3.10
N ALA A 67 13.09 14.04 -2.41
CA ALA A 67 13.94 15.15 -2.00
C ALA A 67 14.93 14.75 -0.90
N LEU A 68 14.55 13.77 -0.04
CA LEU A 68 15.44 13.28 1.03
C LEU A 68 16.54 12.36 0.49
N SER A 69 16.25 11.54 -0.51
CA SER A 69 17.21 10.57 -1.01
C SER A 69 16.87 10.15 -2.44
N GLN A 70 17.93 9.83 -3.22
CA GLN A 70 17.81 9.25 -4.55
C GLN A 70 17.94 7.72 -4.53
N SER A 71 18.13 7.11 -3.34
CA SER A 71 18.29 5.68 -3.21
C SER A 71 16.92 5.00 -3.00
N PRO A 72 16.41 4.22 -3.98
CA PRO A 72 15.14 3.50 -3.80
C PRO A 72 15.16 2.55 -2.60
N GLY A 73 16.28 1.86 -2.36
CA GLY A 73 16.40 0.95 -1.23
C GLY A 73 16.33 1.67 0.11
N LEU A 74 16.95 2.84 0.23
CA LEU A 74 16.86 3.64 1.45
C LEU A 74 15.43 4.14 1.67
N LEU A 75 14.77 4.63 0.63
CA LEU A 75 13.40 5.12 0.73
C LEU A 75 12.41 4.01 1.13
N SER A 76 12.53 2.82 0.55
CA SER A 76 11.67 1.70 0.94
C SER A 76 11.90 1.28 2.38
N SER A 77 13.15 1.34 2.87
CA SER A 77 13.48 1.01 4.25
C SER A 77 12.92 2.02 5.23
N LEU A 78 12.97 3.30 4.89
CA LEU A 78 12.44 4.38 5.73
C LEU A 78 10.91 4.37 5.79
N LEU A 79 10.25 4.15 4.65
CA LEU A 79 8.80 4.24 4.55
C LEU A 79 8.11 2.93 4.89
N GLY A 80 8.78 1.80 4.70
CA GLY A 80 8.27 0.49 5.05
C GLY A 80 7.68 -0.29 3.88
N THR A 81 7.66 -1.62 4.05
CA THR A 81 7.21 -2.55 3.03
C THR A 81 6.07 -3.45 3.50
N SER A 82 5.55 -3.19 4.68
CA SER A 82 4.42 -3.95 5.23
C SER A 82 3.51 -3.07 6.06
N LEU A 83 2.25 -3.44 6.10
CA LEU A 83 1.21 -2.76 6.87
C LEU A 83 0.28 -3.80 7.48
N HIS A 84 -0.42 -3.39 8.53
CA HIS A 84 -1.54 -4.17 9.04
C HIS A 84 -2.70 -3.24 9.38
N LEU A 85 -3.91 -3.74 9.22
CA LEU A 85 -5.14 -3.01 9.51
C LEU A 85 -6.13 -3.97 10.16
N PRO A 86 -6.88 -3.51 11.16
CA PRO A 86 -7.97 -4.31 11.70
C PRO A 86 -9.06 -4.53 10.65
N VAL A 87 -9.77 -5.65 10.81
CA VAL A 87 -10.98 -5.95 10.05
C VAL A 87 -12.14 -5.95 11.03
N GLN A 88 -13.17 -5.18 10.75
CA GLN A 88 -14.41 -5.13 11.53
C GLN A 88 -15.61 -5.19 10.60
N LYS A 89 -16.60 -5.99 10.99
CA LYS A 89 -17.83 -6.14 10.19
C LYS A 89 -17.56 -6.51 8.74
N GLY A 90 -16.51 -7.32 8.53
CA GLY A 90 -16.11 -7.77 7.20
C GLY A 90 -15.42 -6.77 6.34
N GLN A 91 -14.99 -5.64 6.91
CA GLN A 91 -14.35 -4.55 6.18
C GLN A 91 -13.06 -4.11 6.85
N LEU A 92 -12.14 -3.57 6.06
CA LEU A 92 -10.96 -2.91 6.61
C LEU A 92 -11.38 -1.74 7.49
N LEU A 93 -10.84 -1.68 8.71
CA LEU A 93 -11.06 -0.55 9.61
C LEU A 93 -10.13 0.58 9.20
N ARG A 94 -10.69 1.60 8.59
CA ARG A 94 -9.95 2.78 8.14
C ARG A 94 -10.84 4.00 8.20
N SER A 95 -10.23 5.18 8.26
CA SER A 95 -10.99 6.43 8.13
C SER A 95 -11.48 6.57 6.68
N THR A 96 -12.47 7.44 6.47
CA THR A 96 -13.15 7.57 5.18
C THR A 96 -12.18 7.82 4.02
N TRP A 97 -11.14 8.61 4.23
CA TRP A 97 -10.19 8.98 3.18
C TRP A 97 -8.81 8.37 3.34
N GLN A 98 -8.68 7.40 4.24
CA GLN A 98 -7.41 6.68 4.42
C GLN A 98 -7.20 5.73 3.26
N GLU A 99 -6.07 5.87 2.58
CA GLU A 99 -5.69 5.05 1.44
C GLU A 99 -4.47 4.20 1.76
N ILE A 100 -4.47 2.98 1.24
CA ILE A 100 -3.31 2.09 1.25
C ILE A 100 -2.65 2.23 -0.11
N ILE A 101 -1.38 2.59 -0.12
CA ILE A 101 -0.70 3.08 -1.32
C ILE A 101 0.61 2.35 -1.52
N LEU A 102 0.88 1.97 -2.76
CA LEU A 102 2.18 1.47 -3.22
C LEU A 102 2.90 2.57 -3.98
N VAL A 103 4.16 2.80 -3.65
CA VAL A 103 5.05 3.69 -4.41
C VAL A 103 6.32 2.92 -4.78
N ASP A 104 6.66 2.88 -6.06
CA ASP A 104 7.92 2.29 -6.53
C ASP A 104 8.89 3.42 -6.90
N PHE A 105 10.05 3.45 -6.22
CA PHE A 105 11.07 4.47 -6.44
C PHE A 105 12.12 4.07 -7.48
N VAL A 106 12.02 2.85 -8.03
CA VAL A 106 12.90 2.40 -9.11
C VAL A 106 12.37 2.93 -10.45
N ASN A 107 13.25 3.52 -11.25
CA ASN A 107 12.87 4.20 -12.49
C ASN A 107 12.74 3.24 -13.69
N THR A 108 12.26 2.02 -13.45
CA THR A 108 11.95 1.04 -14.50
C THR A 108 10.64 0.36 -14.17
N PRO A 109 9.79 0.05 -15.16
CA PRO A 109 8.59 -0.73 -14.89
C PRO A 109 8.94 -2.08 -14.29
N ARG A 110 8.25 -2.44 -13.20
CA ARG A 110 8.48 -3.70 -12.49
C ARG A 110 7.16 -4.34 -12.10
N LEU A 111 7.19 -5.65 -11.95
CA LEU A 111 6.08 -6.40 -11.40
C LEU A 111 6.30 -6.59 -9.90
N HIS A 112 5.32 -6.20 -9.10
CA HIS A 112 5.35 -6.35 -7.65
C HIS A 112 4.43 -7.47 -7.23
N CYS A 113 4.94 -8.32 -6.32
CA CYS A 113 4.14 -9.35 -5.67
C CYS A 113 3.74 -8.85 -4.29
N ILE A 114 2.44 -8.76 -4.05
CA ILE A 114 1.89 -8.28 -2.79
C ILE A 114 1.17 -9.43 -2.12
N THR A 115 1.60 -9.74 -0.89
CA THR A 115 1.02 -10.81 -0.09
C THR A 115 0.04 -10.24 0.90
N VAL A 116 -1.14 -10.85 1.01
CA VAL A 116 -2.20 -10.41 1.91
C VAL A 116 -2.64 -11.62 2.74
N HIS A 117 -2.63 -11.47 4.06
CA HIS A 117 -3.19 -12.45 4.98
C HIS A 117 -4.29 -11.79 5.80
N VAL A 118 -5.43 -12.45 5.88
CA VAL A 118 -6.53 -12.01 6.74
C VAL A 118 -6.72 -13.08 7.81
N LEU A 119 -6.45 -12.72 9.06
CA LEU A 119 -6.49 -13.63 10.19
C LEU A 119 -7.71 -13.32 11.06
N PRO A 120 -8.54 -14.32 11.36
CA PRO A 120 -9.68 -14.11 12.26
C PRO A 120 -9.20 -13.94 13.71
N ILE A 121 -9.96 -13.18 14.44
CA ILE A 121 -9.76 -13.02 15.89
C ILE A 121 -10.92 -13.63 16.65
#